data_b43da3a9b4288b865fc4f04cef523f8d
#
_entry.id   b43da3a9b4288b865fc4f04cef523f8d
#
_cell.length_a   1.000
_cell.length_b   1.000
_cell.length_c   1.000
_cell.angle_alpha   90.00
_cell.angle_beta   90.00
_cell.angle_gamma   90.00
#
_symmetry.space_group_name_H-M   'P 1'
#
loop_
_entity.id
_entity.type
_entity.pdbx_description
1 polymer ?
#
loop_
_entity_poly.entity_id
_entity_poly.type
_entity_poly.pdbx_seq_one_letter_code
_entity_poly.pdbx_strand_id
1 'polypeptide(L)'
;MQTSRAARPSGTDQINATQAPSGQEPASLSQSSAWQALCLIARLHHVAADPAHLAHQLGLSVSSSVATDDLLRGAQHLGLKAKLSASSTDRLWRAPLPALAKLKNGQWAVLAQCDGQRVLVQTLGDGASRPLIEPVEAFGAQWTGELILITSRASLAGALAKFDFTWFIPSIVKYRKLLGEVLMVSLFLQIFALISPLFFQVVMDKVLVHRGLTTL
;
A
#
# COMPACT_ATOMS: atom_id res chain seq x y z
N MET A 1 -1.78 -30.06 91.55
CA MET A 1 -0.40 -30.30 91.13
C MET A 1 -0.36 -30.13 89.65
N GLN A 2 0.40 -29.13 89.23
CA GLN A 2 1.07 -28.90 87.94
C GLN A 2 0.21 -28.67 86.72
N THR A 3 0.18 -27.48 86.33
CA THR A 3 1.03 -26.61 85.46
C THR A 3 0.67 -26.79 83.97
N SER A 4 -0.03 -25.84 83.46
CA SER A 4 0.45 -24.76 82.69
C SER A 4 1.22 -25.15 81.43
N ARG A 5 0.72 -24.80 80.29
CA ARG A 5 1.52 -23.91 79.39
C ARG A 5 0.69 -23.47 78.20
N ALA A 6 0.47 -22.19 78.14
CA ALA A 6 -0.04 -21.48 76.99
C ALA A 6 0.88 -21.61 75.78
N ALA A 7 0.37 -21.82 74.63
CA ALA A 7 1.06 -21.56 73.39
C ALA A 7 0.21 -20.56 72.55
N ARG A 8 0.78 -19.38 72.36
CA ARG A 8 0.33 -18.37 71.40
C ARG A 8 0.37 -18.93 69.99
N PRO A 9 -0.56 -18.63 69.10
CA PRO A 9 -0.31 -18.56 67.68
C PRO A 9 0.00 -17.12 67.32
N SER A 10 1.22 -16.86 66.98
CA SER A 10 1.68 -15.73 66.17
C SER A 10 1.47 -16.10 64.73
N GLY A 11 0.95 -15.18 63.96
CA GLY A 11 0.91 -15.35 62.51
C GLY A 11 -0.19 -14.52 61.90
N THR A 12 -0.01 -13.22 61.93
CA THR A 12 -0.79 -12.28 61.14
C THR A 12 -0.30 -12.41 59.68
N ASP A 13 -0.95 -13.27 58.93
CA ASP A 13 -0.84 -13.20 57.47
C ASP A 13 -1.74 -12.07 56.97
N GLN A 14 -1.14 -10.91 56.89
CA GLN A 14 -1.66 -9.84 56.05
C GLN A 14 -1.50 -10.30 54.62
N ILE A 15 -2.58 -10.82 54.06
CA ILE A 15 -2.71 -11.02 52.64
C ILE A 15 -2.74 -9.59 52.01
N ASN A 16 -1.60 -9.25 51.44
CA ASN A 16 -1.38 -8.07 50.70
C ASN A 16 -2.36 -8.12 49.50
N ALA A 17 -3.46 -7.41 49.62
CA ALA A 17 -4.39 -7.21 48.51
C ALA A 17 -3.59 -6.48 47.43
N THR A 18 -3.20 -7.23 46.45
CA THR A 18 -2.62 -6.73 45.20
C THR A 18 -3.58 -5.69 44.66
N GLN A 19 -3.21 -4.43 44.81
CA GLN A 19 -3.83 -3.31 44.12
C GLN A 19 -3.74 -3.59 42.61
N ALA A 20 -4.87 -3.90 42.02
CA ALA A 20 -5.03 -3.87 40.60
C ALA A 20 -4.66 -2.47 40.09
N PRO A 21 -3.81 -2.32 39.10
CA PRO A 21 -3.53 -1.02 38.50
C PRO A 21 -4.75 -0.57 37.70
N SER A 22 -5.62 0.16 38.38
CA SER A 22 -6.77 0.82 37.76
C SER A 22 -6.27 2.11 37.06
N GLY A 23 -6.38 2.19 35.77
CA GLY A 23 -6.57 3.45 35.08
C GLY A 23 -5.53 3.92 34.06
N GLN A 24 -4.63 3.09 33.56
CA GLN A 24 -3.64 3.55 32.55
C GLN A 24 -3.70 2.80 31.19
N GLU A 25 -4.66 1.91 31.00
CA GLU A 25 -4.67 1.03 29.82
C GLU A 25 -5.07 1.66 28.47
N PRO A 26 -6.04 2.61 28.34
CA PRO A 26 -6.46 3.01 26.99
C PRO A 26 -5.41 3.86 26.24
N ALA A 27 -4.59 4.64 26.94
CA ALA A 27 -3.61 5.52 26.30
C ALA A 27 -2.37 4.76 25.81
N SER A 28 -1.87 3.79 26.58
CA SER A 28 -0.70 2.99 26.22
C SER A 28 -0.98 2.04 25.06
N LEU A 29 -2.18 1.48 24.99
CA LEU A 29 -2.62 0.60 23.92
C LEU A 29 -2.77 1.35 22.59
N SER A 30 -3.31 2.56 22.61
CA SER A 30 -3.46 3.38 21.41
C SER A 30 -2.11 3.83 20.84
N GLN A 31 -1.11 4.05 21.70
CA GLN A 31 0.24 4.44 21.30
C GLN A 31 0.99 3.28 20.65
N SER A 32 0.95 2.10 21.28
CA SER A 32 1.58 0.91 20.73
C SER A 32 0.96 0.53 19.39
N SER A 33 -0.36 0.68 19.24
CA SER A 33 -1.08 0.39 18.00
C SER A 33 -0.65 1.32 16.85
N ALA A 34 -0.41 2.60 17.11
CA ALA A 34 -0.01 3.58 16.09
C ALA A 34 1.35 3.23 15.48
N TRP A 35 2.37 2.98 16.32
CA TRP A 35 3.69 2.60 15.85
C TRP A 35 3.71 1.21 15.20
N GLN A 36 2.96 0.26 15.75
CA GLN A 36 2.80 -1.06 15.15
C GLN A 36 2.16 -0.97 13.76
N ALA A 37 1.14 -0.14 13.61
CA ALA A 37 0.47 0.08 12.34
C ALA A 37 1.41 0.71 11.30
N LEU A 38 2.20 1.69 11.70
CA LEU A 38 3.21 2.30 10.83
C LEU A 38 4.27 1.28 10.40
N CYS A 39 4.80 0.49 11.36
CA CYS A 39 5.80 -0.53 11.06
C CYS A 39 5.23 -1.67 10.20
N LEU A 40 3.96 -2.01 10.36
CA LEU A 40 3.29 -2.98 9.49
C LEU A 40 3.26 -2.49 8.04
N ILE A 41 2.87 -1.23 7.81
CA ILE A 41 2.89 -0.64 6.46
C ILE A 41 4.33 -0.55 5.93
N ALA A 42 5.30 -0.18 6.77
CA ALA A 42 6.70 -0.16 6.36
C ALA A 42 7.17 -1.54 5.86
N ARG A 43 6.79 -2.62 6.56
CA ARG A 43 7.07 -4.00 6.12
C ARG A 43 6.40 -4.36 4.79
N LEU A 44 5.16 -3.90 4.56
CA LEU A 44 4.50 -4.08 3.27
C LEU A 44 5.25 -3.35 2.13
N HIS A 45 5.99 -2.30 2.46
CA HIS A 45 6.87 -1.59 1.53
C HIS A 45 8.32 -2.11 1.55
N HIS A 46 8.58 -3.29 2.13
CA HIS A 46 9.90 -3.92 2.26
C HIS A 46 10.91 -3.09 3.06
N VAL A 47 10.45 -2.25 3.97
CA VAL A 47 11.28 -1.49 4.91
C VAL A 47 11.19 -2.19 6.26
N ALA A 48 12.34 -2.66 6.77
CA ALA A 48 12.42 -3.23 8.10
C ALA A 48 12.29 -2.11 9.14
N ALA A 49 11.30 -2.21 10.02
CA ALA A 49 11.06 -1.24 11.07
C ALA A 49 10.63 -1.97 12.36
N ASP A 50 11.16 -1.49 13.48
CA ASP A 50 10.77 -1.92 14.81
C ASP A 50 10.10 -0.77 15.56
N PRO A 51 8.88 -0.98 16.12
CA PRO A 51 8.13 0.07 16.80
C PRO A 51 8.87 0.71 17.98
N ALA A 52 9.55 -0.10 18.81
CA ALA A 52 10.25 0.38 19.97
C ALA A 52 11.47 1.24 19.60
N HIS A 53 12.23 0.78 18.61
CA HIS A 53 13.39 1.50 18.12
C HIS A 53 13.01 2.83 17.46
N LEU A 54 11.94 2.84 16.70
CA LEU A 54 11.44 4.04 16.02
C LEU A 54 10.97 5.10 17.02
N ALA A 55 10.18 4.72 18.03
CA ALA A 55 9.74 5.62 19.08
C ALA A 55 10.93 6.24 19.84
N HIS A 56 11.93 5.41 20.19
CA HIS A 56 13.13 5.87 20.87
C HIS A 56 13.96 6.85 20.01
N GLN A 57 14.11 6.59 18.72
CA GLN A 57 14.86 7.47 17.81
C GLN A 57 14.18 8.84 17.62
N LEU A 58 12.87 8.90 17.73
CA LEU A 58 12.12 10.17 17.64
C LEU A 58 12.06 10.91 18.97
N GLY A 59 12.70 10.39 20.05
CA GLY A 59 12.70 10.99 21.37
C GLY A 59 11.32 11.05 22.04
N LEU A 60 10.39 10.20 21.56
CA LEU A 60 9.05 10.13 22.11
C LEU A 60 9.03 9.17 23.30
N SER A 61 8.65 9.70 24.47
CA SER A 61 8.39 8.86 25.63
C SER A 61 7.13 8.02 25.42
N VAL A 62 7.16 6.80 25.89
CA VAL A 62 6.07 5.81 25.77
C VAL A 62 4.73 6.31 26.35
N SER A 63 4.74 7.40 27.09
CA SER A 63 3.59 7.98 27.80
C SER A 63 2.89 9.14 27.08
N SER A 64 3.41 9.63 25.95
CA SER A 64 2.77 10.72 25.20
C SER A 64 1.84 10.18 24.12
N SER A 65 0.65 10.78 23.97
CA SER A 65 -0.26 10.42 22.87
C SER A 65 0.44 10.66 21.53
N VAL A 66 0.45 9.63 20.67
CA VAL A 66 1.08 9.76 19.34
C VAL A 66 0.22 10.67 18.47
N ALA A 67 0.75 11.85 18.18
CA ALA A 67 0.10 12.78 17.27
C ALA A 67 0.24 12.31 15.82
N THR A 68 -0.66 12.77 14.97
CA THR A 68 -0.60 12.50 13.52
C THR A 68 0.74 12.95 12.93
N ASP A 69 1.29 14.06 13.41
CA ASP A 69 2.58 14.59 12.97
C ASP A 69 3.76 13.68 13.34
N ASP A 70 3.68 13.00 14.48
CA ASP A 70 4.72 12.06 14.90
C ASP A 70 4.78 10.84 13.97
N LEU A 71 3.61 10.35 13.53
CA LEU A 71 3.55 9.28 12.53
C LEU A 71 4.09 9.72 11.17
N LEU A 72 3.82 10.96 10.77
CA LEU A 72 4.38 11.53 9.55
C LEU A 72 5.91 11.63 9.61
N ARG A 73 6.45 12.10 10.74
CA ARG A 73 7.90 12.13 11.00
C ARG A 73 8.50 10.73 11.03
N GLY A 74 7.84 9.79 11.70
CA GLY A 74 8.26 8.40 11.74
C GLY A 74 8.33 7.75 10.35
N ALA A 75 7.32 7.99 9.52
CA ALA A 75 7.31 7.52 8.14
C ALA A 75 8.45 8.14 7.32
N GLN A 76 8.71 9.43 7.47
CA GLN A 76 9.83 10.10 6.80
C GLN A 76 11.18 9.56 7.25
N HIS A 77 11.35 9.28 8.54
CA HIS A 77 12.57 8.67 9.08
C HIS A 77 12.84 7.29 8.47
N LEU A 78 11.78 6.53 8.18
CA LEU A 78 11.85 5.25 7.47
C LEU A 78 12.04 5.40 5.95
N GLY A 79 12.20 6.61 5.43
CA GLY A 79 12.36 6.87 4.01
C GLY A 79 11.07 6.75 3.19
N LEU A 80 9.93 6.67 3.88
CA LEU A 80 8.61 6.62 3.26
C LEU A 80 8.06 8.02 3.08
N LYS A 81 7.30 8.23 2.02
CA LYS A 81 6.52 9.47 1.83
C LYS A 81 5.15 9.28 2.48
N ALA A 82 4.85 10.06 3.48
CA ALA A 82 3.56 10.09 4.16
C ALA A 82 2.85 11.42 3.92
N LYS A 83 1.56 11.36 3.68
CA LYS A 83 0.71 12.53 3.50
C LYS A 83 -0.61 12.33 4.24
N LEU A 84 -0.97 13.32 5.07
CA LEU A 84 -2.30 13.36 5.67
C LEU A 84 -3.32 13.74 4.59
N SER A 85 -4.40 13.00 4.54
CA SER A 85 -5.53 13.25 3.64
C SER A 85 -6.83 13.04 4.39
N ALA A 86 -7.74 13.96 4.27
CA ALA A 86 -9.12 13.75 4.68
C ALA A 86 -9.90 13.15 3.53
N SER A 87 -10.66 12.10 3.80
CA SER A 87 -11.49 11.42 2.80
C SER A 87 -12.86 11.12 3.37
N SER A 88 -13.84 10.95 2.49
CA SER A 88 -15.16 10.43 2.82
C SER A 88 -15.25 8.96 2.50
N THR A 89 -16.19 8.28 3.12
CA THR A 89 -16.46 6.85 2.93
C THR A 89 -16.66 6.50 1.45
N ASP A 90 -17.36 7.35 0.70
CA ASP A 90 -17.65 7.15 -0.73
C ASP A 90 -16.42 7.21 -1.64
N ARG A 91 -15.36 7.87 -1.17
CA ARG A 91 -14.10 8.04 -1.93
C ARG A 91 -12.99 7.12 -1.48
N LEU A 92 -13.24 6.30 -0.45
CA LEU A 92 -12.23 5.44 0.15
C LEU A 92 -11.64 4.44 -0.86
N TRP A 93 -12.45 3.94 -1.79
CA TRP A 93 -12.01 3.00 -2.83
C TRP A 93 -11.04 3.60 -3.86
N ARG A 94 -10.97 4.95 -3.93
CA ARG A 94 -10.01 5.67 -4.80
C ARG A 94 -8.71 6.01 -4.09
N ALA A 95 -8.65 5.84 -2.78
CA ALA A 95 -7.46 6.15 -2.01
C ALA A 95 -6.34 5.15 -2.36
N PRO A 96 -5.09 5.61 -2.49
CA PRO A 96 -3.97 4.71 -2.64
C PRO A 96 -3.77 3.92 -1.35
N LEU A 97 -3.96 2.62 -1.42
CA LEU A 97 -3.80 1.67 -0.32
C LEU A 97 -2.47 0.91 -0.46
N PRO A 98 -1.85 0.48 0.63
CA PRO A 98 -2.30 0.53 2.03
C PRO A 98 -2.13 1.91 2.67
N ALA A 99 -3.01 2.25 3.62
CA ALA A 99 -3.03 3.52 4.33
C ALA A 99 -3.32 3.32 5.83
N LEU A 100 -2.92 4.30 6.66
CA LEU A 100 -3.33 4.34 8.07
C LEU A 100 -4.63 5.13 8.20
N ALA A 101 -5.59 4.56 8.91
CA ALA A 101 -6.86 5.20 9.22
C ALA A 101 -6.95 5.46 10.72
N LYS A 102 -7.36 6.67 11.11
CA LYS A 102 -7.59 7.03 12.50
C LYS A 102 -9.02 6.69 12.89
N LEU A 103 -9.19 5.90 13.93
CA LEU A 103 -10.49 5.54 14.47
C LEU A 103 -10.95 6.55 15.53
N LYS A 104 -12.26 6.64 15.76
CA LYS A 104 -12.86 7.52 16.77
C LYS A 104 -12.43 7.19 18.19
N ASN A 105 -12.04 5.96 18.46
CA ASN A 105 -11.50 5.52 19.76
C ASN A 105 -10.03 5.95 19.97
N GLY A 106 -9.43 6.70 19.02
CA GLY A 106 -8.04 7.16 19.08
C GLY A 106 -7.02 6.12 18.61
N GLN A 107 -7.43 4.92 18.25
CA GLN A 107 -6.56 3.89 17.71
C GLN A 107 -6.30 4.11 16.23
N TRP A 108 -5.19 3.53 15.74
CA TRP A 108 -4.85 3.51 14.33
C TRP A 108 -5.04 2.12 13.75
N ALA A 109 -5.66 2.05 12.61
CA ALA A 109 -5.85 0.82 11.85
C ALA A 109 -5.15 0.90 10.50
N VAL A 110 -4.69 -0.24 10.01
CA VAL A 110 -4.15 -0.38 8.65
C VAL A 110 -5.30 -0.74 7.73
N LEU A 111 -5.57 0.11 6.76
CA LEU A 111 -6.50 -0.14 5.68
C LEU A 111 -5.71 -0.74 4.52
N ALA A 112 -5.86 -2.04 4.30
CA ALA A 112 -5.06 -2.77 3.31
C ALA A 112 -5.70 -2.75 1.92
N GLN A 113 -7.02 -2.90 1.84
CA GLN A 113 -7.76 -2.94 0.57
C GLN A 113 -9.18 -2.41 0.75
N CYS A 114 -9.73 -1.81 -0.31
CA CYS A 114 -11.13 -1.38 -0.38
C CYS A 114 -11.65 -1.61 -1.81
N ASP A 115 -12.77 -2.30 -1.93
CA ASP A 115 -13.44 -2.55 -3.22
C ASP A 115 -14.68 -1.66 -3.43
N GLY A 116 -14.95 -0.73 -2.50
CA GLY A 116 -16.10 0.16 -2.53
C GLY A 116 -17.30 -0.36 -1.73
N GLN A 117 -17.40 -1.65 -1.46
CA GLN A 117 -18.44 -2.26 -0.62
C GLN A 117 -17.87 -2.81 0.68
N ARG A 118 -16.67 -3.33 0.63
CA ARG A 118 -15.97 -3.96 1.75
C ARG A 118 -14.57 -3.38 1.89
N VAL A 119 -14.11 -3.35 3.13
CA VAL A 119 -12.76 -2.93 3.48
C VAL A 119 -12.05 -4.05 4.22
N LEU A 120 -10.78 -4.24 3.89
CA LEU A 120 -9.87 -5.08 4.64
C LEU A 120 -9.11 -4.20 5.62
N VAL A 121 -9.46 -4.30 6.89
CA VAL A 121 -8.88 -3.50 7.98
C VAL A 121 -8.13 -4.41 8.92
N GLN A 122 -6.99 -3.95 9.39
CA GLN A 122 -6.25 -4.60 10.45
C GLN A 122 -6.05 -3.60 11.59
N THR A 123 -6.73 -3.84 12.70
CA THR A 123 -6.52 -3.11 13.95
C THR A 123 -5.39 -3.79 14.74
N LEU A 124 -4.49 -2.98 15.28
CA LEU A 124 -3.37 -3.44 16.08
C LEU A 124 -3.58 -2.99 17.53
N GLY A 125 -3.63 -3.94 18.42
CA GLY A 125 -3.88 -3.79 19.86
C GLY A 125 -4.14 -5.18 20.44
N ASP A 126 -4.21 -5.35 21.72
CA ASP A 126 -4.60 -6.55 22.48
C ASP A 126 -4.45 -7.95 21.83
N GLY A 127 -3.23 -8.29 21.40
CA GLY A 127 -2.85 -9.68 21.14
C GLY A 127 -3.40 -10.37 19.88
N ALA A 128 -4.39 -9.85 19.21
CA ALA A 128 -4.99 -10.46 18.03
C ALA A 128 -5.06 -9.50 16.84
N SER A 129 -3.91 -9.21 16.26
CA SER A 129 -3.79 -8.48 15.00
C SER A 129 -4.29 -9.34 13.83
N ARG A 130 -5.58 -9.53 13.69
CA ARG A 130 -6.16 -10.27 12.56
C ARG A 130 -6.76 -9.29 11.55
N PRO A 131 -6.51 -9.47 10.27
CA PRO A 131 -7.21 -8.72 9.25
C PRO A 131 -8.70 -9.09 9.28
N LEU A 132 -9.55 -8.08 9.30
CA LEU A 132 -11.00 -8.21 9.31
C LEU A 132 -11.56 -7.61 8.02
N ILE A 133 -12.47 -8.31 7.39
CA ILE A 133 -13.22 -7.78 6.25
C ILE A 133 -14.57 -7.31 6.78
N GLU A 134 -14.84 -6.03 6.65
CA GLU A 134 -16.11 -5.43 7.09
C GLU A 134 -16.71 -4.55 5.99
N PRO A 135 -18.04 -4.28 6.05
CA PRO A 135 -18.68 -3.34 5.14
C PRO A 135 -18.10 -1.93 5.31
N VAL A 136 -17.97 -1.18 4.20
CA VAL A 136 -17.47 0.20 4.21
C VAL A 136 -18.28 1.10 5.15
N GLU A 137 -19.58 0.88 5.26
CA GLU A 137 -20.48 1.63 6.13
C GLU A 137 -20.18 1.42 7.61
N ALA A 138 -19.93 0.15 8.00
CA ALA A 138 -19.58 -0.21 9.38
C ALA A 138 -18.21 0.38 9.77
N PHE A 139 -17.25 0.32 8.87
CA PHE A 139 -15.96 0.98 9.05
C PHE A 139 -16.11 2.50 9.15
N GLY A 140 -16.92 3.11 8.28
CA GLY A 140 -17.17 4.55 8.27
C GLY A 140 -17.78 5.07 9.58
N ALA A 141 -18.58 4.27 10.26
CA ALA A 141 -19.14 4.62 11.58
C ALA A 141 -18.07 4.77 12.67
N GLN A 142 -16.97 4.02 12.56
CA GLN A 142 -15.85 4.02 13.53
C GLN A 142 -14.70 4.92 13.10
N TRP A 143 -14.65 5.35 11.86
CA TRP A 143 -13.57 6.13 11.27
C TRP A 143 -13.77 7.65 11.49
N THR A 144 -12.69 8.40 11.68
CA THR A 144 -12.71 9.86 11.82
C THR A 144 -12.73 10.63 10.48
N GLY A 145 -12.45 9.96 9.37
CA GLY A 145 -12.25 10.59 8.07
C GLY A 145 -10.78 10.91 7.76
N GLU A 146 -9.87 10.76 8.74
CA GLU A 146 -8.44 11.00 8.54
C GLU A 146 -7.73 9.75 8.05
N LEU A 147 -6.93 9.91 6.99
CA LEU A 147 -6.05 8.90 6.43
C LEU A 147 -4.62 9.42 6.32
N ILE A 148 -3.65 8.61 6.68
CA ILE A 148 -2.25 8.83 6.32
C ILE A 148 -1.92 7.90 5.16
N LEU A 149 -1.78 8.49 3.99
CA LEU A 149 -1.35 7.79 2.78
C LEU A 149 0.15 7.62 2.82
N ILE A 150 0.62 6.38 2.72
CA ILE A 150 2.04 6.05 2.79
C ILE A 150 2.46 5.43 1.47
N THR A 151 3.52 5.96 0.89
CA THR A 151 4.09 5.46 -0.36
C THR A 151 5.61 5.34 -0.23
N SER A 152 6.18 4.29 -0.77
CA SER A 152 7.64 4.18 -0.88
C SER A 152 8.10 4.65 -2.26
N ARG A 153 9.37 5.08 -2.36
CA ARG A 153 9.97 5.39 -3.67
C ARG A 153 9.99 4.16 -4.58
N ALA A 154 10.17 2.98 -3.99
CA ALA A 154 10.13 1.71 -4.71
C ALA A 154 8.73 1.37 -5.22
N SER A 155 7.67 1.66 -4.45
CA SER A 155 6.29 1.42 -4.89
C SER A 155 5.86 2.41 -5.99
N LEU A 156 6.39 3.64 -5.99
CA LEU A 156 6.21 4.57 -7.09
C LEU A 156 6.86 4.03 -8.38
N ALA A 157 8.05 3.46 -8.28
CA ALA A 157 8.70 2.78 -9.41
C ALA A 157 7.93 1.51 -9.83
N GLY A 158 7.40 0.74 -8.88
CA GLY A 158 6.59 -0.45 -9.14
C GLY A 158 5.18 -0.15 -9.65
N ALA A 159 4.57 0.96 -9.23
CA ALA A 159 3.30 1.43 -9.79
C ALA A 159 3.48 2.00 -11.21
N LEU A 160 4.65 2.55 -11.51
CA LEU A 160 5.07 2.91 -12.87
C LEU A 160 5.41 1.65 -13.69
N ALA A 161 5.79 0.54 -13.07
CA ALA A 161 6.06 -0.75 -13.71
C ALA A 161 4.78 -1.57 -14.02
N LYS A 162 3.61 -1.21 -13.52
CA LYS A 162 2.36 -1.51 -14.23
C LYS A 162 2.45 -0.71 -15.52
N PHE A 163 2.86 -1.39 -16.58
CA PHE A 163 2.86 -0.89 -17.96
C PHE A 163 1.46 -0.39 -18.30
N ASP A 164 1.13 0.79 -17.82
CA ASP A 164 -0.03 1.50 -18.24
C ASP A 164 0.36 2.18 -19.55
N PHE A 165 -0.15 1.65 -20.65
CA PHE A 165 0.01 2.23 -21.99
C PHE A 165 -0.39 3.71 -22.02
N THR A 166 -1.11 4.17 -21.01
CA THR A 166 -1.54 5.56 -20.82
C THR A 166 -0.35 6.53 -20.73
N TRP A 167 0.80 6.08 -20.21
CA TRP A 167 2.03 6.90 -20.20
C TRP A 167 2.63 7.09 -21.62
N PHE A 168 2.38 6.12 -22.51
CA PHE A 168 2.88 6.16 -23.88
C PHE A 168 2.05 7.09 -24.78
N ILE A 169 0.75 7.27 -24.45
CA ILE A 169 -0.20 8.06 -25.23
C ILE A 169 0.25 9.51 -25.42
N PRO A 170 0.70 10.29 -24.40
CA PRO A 170 1.14 11.66 -24.61
C PRO A 170 2.39 11.77 -25.50
N SER A 171 3.27 10.78 -25.46
CA SER A 171 4.43 10.73 -26.36
C SER A 171 4.03 10.45 -27.80
N ILE A 172 3.08 9.54 -28.03
CA ILE A 172 2.54 9.26 -29.38
C ILE A 172 1.81 10.48 -29.93
N VAL A 173 0.99 11.14 -29.11
CA VAL A 173 0.24 12.34 -29.52
C VAL A 173 1.19 13.49 -29.85
N LYS A 174 2.28 13.66 -29.11
CA LYS A 174 3.29 14.68 -29.36
C LYS A 174 4.02 14.47 -30.68
N TYR A 175 4.32 13.23 -31.04
CA TYR A 175 5.06 12.87 -32.24
C TYR A 175 4.22 12.29 -33.38
N ARG A 176 2.88 12.44 -33.32
CA ARG A 176 1.94 11.87 -34.29
C ARG A 176 2.24 12.25 -35.74
N LYS A 177 2.76 13.48 -35.99
CA LYS A 177 3.14 13.92 -37.33
C LYS A 177 4.34 13.14 -37.86
N LEU A 178 5.40 13.02 -37.07
CA LEU A 178 6.59 12.23 -37.43
C LEU A 178 6.27 10.74 -37.58
N LEU A 179 5.45 10.19 -36.67
CA LEU A 179 5.01 8.81 -36.77
C LEU A 179 4.19 8.56 -38.04
N GLY A 180 3.28 9.48 -38.36
CA GLY A 180 2.47 9.42 -39.60
C GLY A 180 3.31 9.49 -40.85
N GLU A 181 4.33 10.36 -40.88
CA GLU A 181 5.25 10.48 -41.99
C GLU A 181 6.07 9.22 -42.21
N VAL A 182 6.65 8.67 -41.14
CA VAL A 182 7.41 7.41 -41.20
C VAL A 182 6.51 6.24 -41.62
N LEU A 183 5.31 6.13 -41.09
CA LEU A 183 4.36 5.09 -41.48
C LEU A 183 3.95 5.20 -42.95
N MET A 184 3.76 6.42 -43.45
CA MET A 184 3.41 6.66 -44.84
C MET A 184 4.55 6.25 -45.78
N VAL A 185 5.78 6.69 -45.49
CA VAL A 185 6.95 6.28 -46.26
C VAL A 185 7.16 4.77 -46.23
N SER A 186 7.00 4.15 -45.06
CA SER A 186 7.08 2.70 -44.90
C SER A 186 6.01 1.98 -45.73
N LEU A 187 4.78 2.49 -45.74
CA LEU A 187 3.70 1.94 -46.54
C LEU A 187 4.02 2.00 -48.04
N PHE A 188 4.52 3.12 -48.52
CA PHE A 188 4.93 3.24 -49.93
C PHE A 188 6.02 2.26 -50.30
N LEU A 189 7.08 2.16 -49.47
CA LEU A 189 8.14 1.17 -49.69
C LEU A 189 7.63 -0.26 -49.75
N GLN A 190 6.65 -0.58 -48.92
CA GLN A 190 6.03 -1.91 -48.85
C GLN A 190 5.22 -2.20 -50.11
N ILE A 191 4.48 -1.20 -50.64
CA ILE A 191 3.74 -1.33 -51.88
C ILE A 191 4.72 -1.54 -53.06
N PHE A 192 5.81 -0.78 -53.13
CA PHE A 192 6.84 -0.97 -54.18
C PHE A 192 7.50 -2.33 -54.07
N ALA A 193 7.78 -2.82 -52.86
CA ALA A 193 8.33 -4.15 -52.63
C ALA A 193 7.40 -5.27 -53.12
N LEU A 194 6.07 -5.08 -53.04
CA LEU A 194 5.10 -6.02 -53.56
C LEU A 194 4.95 -5.96 -55.09
N ILE A 195 5.08 -4.76 -55.69
CA ILE A 195 4.93 -4.59 -57.12
C ILE A 195 6.11 -5.24 -57.86
N SER A 196 7.32 -5.18 -57.31
CA SER A 196 8.53 -5.75 -57.92
C SER A 196 8.39 -7.25 -58.28
N PRO A 197 8.03 -8.14 -57.41
CA PRO A 197 7.88 -9.57 -57.76
C PRO A 197 6.72 -9.81 -58.73
N LEU A 198 5.61 -9.05 -58.62
CA LEU A 198 4.50 -9.14 -59.57
C LEU A 198 4.92 -8.75 -60.97
N PHE A 199 5.71 -7.67 -61.09
CA PHE A 199 6.26 -7.22 -62.38
C PHE A 199 7.18 -8.32 -63.00
N PHE A 200 8.07 -8.87 -62.23
CA PHE A 200 8.92 -10.01 -62.69
C PHE A 200 8.08 -11.19 -63.09
N GLN A 201 7.05 -11.54 -62.33
CA GLN A 201 6.15 -12.66 -62.67
C GLN A 201 5.44 -12.46 -64.01
N VAL A 202 4.87 -11.26 -64.22
CA VAL A 202 4.19 -10.91 -65.49
C VAL A 202 5.18 -10.85 -66.67
N VAL A 203 6.38 -10.33 -66.48
CA VAL A 203 7.41 -10.32 -67.54
C VAL A 203 7.87 -11.70 -67.86
N MET A 204 8.14 -12.56 -66.88
CA MET A 204 8.55 -13.95 -67.12
C MET A 204 7.44 -14.73 -67.84
N ASP A 205 6.21 -14.58 -67.41
CA ASP A 205 5.08 -15.31 -67.97
C ASP A 205 4.79 -14.87 -69.42
N LYS A 206 4.85 -13.57 -69.70
CA LYS A 206 4.61 -13.06 -71.05
C LYS A 206 5.80 -13.24 -72.02
N VAL A 207 7.04 -13.11 -71.54
CA VAL A 207 8.24 -13.18 -72.38
C VAL A 207 8.67 -14.66 -72.60
N LEU A 208 8.65 -15.47 -71.56
CA LEU A 208 9.09 -16.88 -71.68
C LEU A 208 8.05 -17.73 -72.41
N VAL A 209 6.76 -17.62 -72.06
CA VAL A 209 5.69 -18.43 -72.65
C VAL A 209 5.44 -18.07 -74.10
N HIS A 210 5.52 -16.77 -74.51
CA HIS A 210 5.26 -16.38 -75.88
C HIS A 210 6.47 -16.51 -76.81
N ARG A 211 7.73 -16.55 -76.30
CA ARG A 211 8.89 -16.82 -77.15
C ARG A 211 9.25 -18.30 -77.28
N GLY A 212 8.71 -19.16 -76.42
CA GLY A 212 8.99 -20.59 -76.43
C GLY A 212 8.23 -21.37 -77.51
N LEU A 213 7.19 -20.79 -78.13
CA LEU A 213 6.34 -21.52 -79.08
C LEU A 213 6.55 -21.16 -80.57
N THR A 214 7.57 -20.29 -80.90
CA THR A 214 7.80 -19.87 -82.28
C THR A 214 9.11 -20.43 -82.85
N THR A 215 9.71 -21.46 -82.23
CA THR A 215 10.91 -22.13 -82.72
C THR A 215 10.71 -23.65 -82.69
N LEU A 216 9.69 -24.15 -83.37
CA LEU A 216 9.54 -25.51 -83.83
C LEU A 216 8.86 -25.49 -85.18
#